data_faa47f8de4fc419f81baf1dc349563eb
#
_entry.id   faa47f8de4fc419f81baf1dc349563eb
#
_cell.length_a   1.000
_cell.length_b   1.000
_cell.length_c   1.000
_cell.angle_alpha   90.00
_cell.angle_beta   90.00
_cell.angle_gamma   90.00
#
_symmetry.space_group_name_H-M   'P 1'
#
loop_
_entity.id
_entity.type
_entity.pdbx_description
1 polymer ?
#
loop_
_entity_poly.entity_id
_entity_poly.type
_entity_poly.pdbx_seq_one_letter_code
_entity_poly.pdbx_strand_id
1 'polypeptide(L)'
;MYLNRIKLDMTNRETMQALTSPNRLHGAIESCFPGERIRKLWRIDTLGGQAYLMLLSQSTPELDTVCRQFAPPGEGWESRPYDALLNRIEPYGVWRFRLTANPTKSLHNDNGRGRVCAHITVAHQKEWLMERSERGGFLLKEDEFDVVHSQWLRFRKGTEGGRPVTLLSVTYEGILTVSDAESFKRT
;
A
#
# COMPACT_ATOMS: atom_id res chain seq x y z
N MET A 1 -13.54 -5.27 -9.32
CA MET A 1 -12.86 -4.40 -8.33
C MET A 1 -12.96 -2.95 -8.78
N TYR A 2 -12.84 -1.99 -7.83
CA TYR A 2 -12.92 -0.56 -8.11
C TYR A 2 -11.69 0.16 -7.60
N LEU A 3 -11.09 1.00 -8.45
CA LEU A 3 -10.06 1.96 -8.04
C LEU A 3 -10.73 3.31 -7.79
N ASN A 4 -10.66 3.76 -6.56
CA ASN A 4 -11.26 5.01 -6.11
C ASN A 4 -10.17 6.03 -5.84
N ARG A 5 -10.45 7.31 -6.11
CA ARG A 5 -9.54 8.42 -5.93
C ARG A 5 -10.24 9.57 -5.22
N ILE A 6 -9.61 10.08 -4.17
CA ILE A 6 -10.02 11.27 -3.44
C ILE A 6 -8.87 12.27 -3.45
N LYS A 7 -9.12 13.49 -3.88
CA LYS A 7 -8.17 14.59 -3.76
C LYS A 7 -8.05 14.99 -2.28
N LEU A 8 -6.83 15.18 -1.80
CA LEU A 8 -6.58 15.58 -0.41
C LEU A 8 -6.29 17.08 -0.32
N ASP A 9 -6.94 17.72 0.64
CA ASP A 9 -6.64 19.10 1.01
C ASP A 9 -5.45 19.14 1.97
N MET A 10 -4.28 19.47 1.44
CA MET A 10 -3.04 19.55 2.23
C MET A 10 -2.98 20.78 3.12
N THR A 11 -3.95 21.71 3.03
CA THR A 11 -4.08 22.87 3.93
C THR A 11 -4.98 22.54 5.14
N ASN A 12 -5.78 21.47 5.04
CA ASN A 12 -6.68 21.05 6.11
C ASN A 12 -5.89 20.35 7.24
N ARG A 13 -6.10 20.83 8.47
CA ARG A 13 -5.44 20.30 9.68
C ARG A 13 -5.76 18.81 9.92
N GLU A 14 -7.00 18.37 9.67
CA GLU A 14 -7.39 16.98 9.85
C GLU A 14 -6.68 16.07 8.85
N THR A 15 -6.56 16.50 7.60
CA THR A 15 -5.78 15.80 6.57
C THR A 15 -4.33 15.64 7.01
N MET A 16 -3.67 16.72 7.44
CA MET A 16 -2.28 16.66 7.89
C MET A 16 -2.10 15.75 9.10
N GLN A 17 -3.04 15.77 10.05
CA GLN A 17 -3.02 14.85 11.19
C GLN A 17 -3.25 13.39 10.78
N ALA A 18 -4.11 13.12 9.80
CA ALA A 18 -4.35 11.78 9.30
C ALA A 18 -3.14 11.22 8.54
N LEU A 19 -2.43 12.04 7.78
CA LEU A 19 -1.20 11.67 7.07
C LEU A 19 -0.06 11.32 8.04
N THR A 20 0.04 11.99 9.17
CA THR A 20 1.04 11.69 10.21
C THR A 20 0.63 10.53 11.13
N SER A 21 -0.65 10.15 11.12
CA SER A 21 -1.21 9.07 11.94
C SER A 21 -1.99 8.07 11.08
N PRO A 22 -1.33 7.05 10.51
CA PRO A 22 -1.96 6.08 9.61
C PRO A 22 -3.24 5.43 10.16
N ASN A 23 -3.36 5.31 11.49
CA ASN A 23 -4.56 4.76 12.14
C ASN A 23 -5.81 5.62 11.91
N ARG A 24 -5.67 6.95 11.85
CA ARG A 24 -6.82 7.86 11.60
C ARG A 24 -7.37 7.66 10.19
N LEU A 25 -6.48 7.65 9.19
CA LEU A 25 -6.88 7.44 7.81
C LEU A 25 -7.46 6.03 7.62
N HIS A 26 -6.81 5.02 8.21
CA HIS A 26 -7.32 3.64 8.20
C HIS A 26 -8.73 3.55 8.82
N GLY A 27 -8.97 4.16 9.97
CA GLY A 27 -10.27 4.19 10.63
C GLY A 27 -11.35 4.87 9.77
N ALA A 28 -11.02 6.00 9.14
CA ALA A 28 -11.93 6.69 8.23
C ALA A 28 -12.27 5.85 6.99
N ILE A 29 -11.28 5.17 6.40
CA ILE A 29 -11.51 4.25 5.28
C ILE A 29 -12.38 3.06 5.70
N GLU A 30 -12.09 2.44 6.85
CA GLU A 30 -12.87 1.29 7.34
C GLU A 30 -14.35 1.67 7.60
N SER A 31 -14.62 2.88 8.07
CA SER A 31 -16.00 3.34 8.29
C SER A 31 -16.85 3.45 7.01
N CYS A 32 -16.20 3.53 5.84
CA CYS A 32 -16.88 3.55 4.54
C CYS A 32 -17.36 2.16 4.06
N PHE A 33 -17.08 1.11 4.83
CA PHE A 33 -17.45 -0.28 4.49
C PHE A 33 -18.09 -0.98 5.70
N PRO A 34 -19.29 -0.58 6.11
CA PRO A 34 -19.95 -1.15 7.27
C PRO A 34 -20.25 -2.64 7.06
N GLY A 35 -19.84 -3.48 8.00
CA GLY A 35 -20.09 -4.93 7.99
C GLY A 35 -19.11 -5.76 7.15
N GLU A 36 -18.29 -5.16 6.32
CA GLU A 36 -17.34 -5.88 5.48
C GLU A 36 -15.94 -5.95 6.09
N ARG A 37 -15.48 -7.14 6.48
CA ARG A 37 -14.09 -7.39 6.88
C ARG A 37 -13.23 -7.84 5.69
N ILE A 38 -13.34 -7.15 4.56
CA ILE A 38 -12.55 -7.43 3.37
C ILE A 38 -11.29 -6.57 3.38
N ARG A 39 -10.18 -7.14 2.93
CA ARG A 39 -8.92 -6.41 2.79
C ARG A 39 -9.08 -5.27 1.78
N LYS A 40 -8.85 -4.05 2.22
CA LYS A 40 -8.81 -2.85 1.40
C LYS A 40 -7.37 -2.40 1.28
N LEU A 41 -6.94 -2.12 0.06
CA LEU A 41 -5.60 -1.60 -0.21
C LEU A 41 -5.74 -0.10 -0.48
N TRP A 42 -4.96 0.69 0.23
CA TRP A 42 -4.93 2.13 0.03
C TRP A 42 -3.51 2.69 0.14
N ARG A 43 -3.29 3.80 -0.51
CA ARG A 43 -2.04 4.55 -0.44
C ARG A 43 -2.28 6.01 -0.75
N ILE A 44 -1.33 6.86 -0.37
CA ILE A 44 -1.28 8.26 -0.79
C ILE A 44 -0.32 8.38 -1.96
N ASP A 45 -0.79 8.98 -3.04
CA ASP A 45 0.01 9.28 -4.23
C ASP A 45 -0.01 10.77 -4.53
N THR A 46 1.06 11.25 -5.17
CA THR A 46 1.13 12.62 -5.70
C THR A 46 1.06 12.54 -7.22
N LEU A 47 0.03 13.15 -7.80
CA LEU A 47 -0.19 13.21 -9.24
C LEU A 47 -0.30 14.69 -9.66
N GLY A 48 0.60 15.14 -10.54
CA GLY A 48 0.61 16.53 -10.99
C GLY A 48 0.76 17.56 -9.85
N GLY A 49 1.54 17.22 -8.80
CA GLY A 49 1.73 18.09 -7.64
C GLY A 49 0.60 18.08 -6.61
N GLN A 50 -0.48 17.32 -6.87
CA GLN A 50 -1.64 17.18 -5.99
C GLN A 50 -1.63 15.83 -5.29
N ALA A 51 -1.88 15.81 -3.96
CA ALA A 51 -1.98 14.59 -3.18
C ALA A 51 -3.37 13.93 -3.34
N TYR A 52 -3.38 12.62 -3.46
CA TYR A 52 -4.59 11.80 -3.57
C TYR A 52 -4.54 10.59 -2.65
N LEU A 53 -5.66 10.29 -2.02
CA LEU A 53 -5.91 8.96 -1.46
C LEU A 53 -6.39 8.05 -2.61
N MET A 54 -5.63 7.00 -2.88
CA MET A 54 -6.00 5.93 -3.80
C MET A 54 -6.46 4.73 -3.00
N LEU A 55 -7.65 4.22 -3.30
CA LEU A 55 -8.26 3.10 -2.58
C LEU A 55 -8.74 2.04 -3.58
N LEU A 56 -8.30 0.80 -3.39
CA LEU A 56 -8.78 -0.36 -4.11
C LEU A 56 -9.77 -1.12 -3.24
N SER A 57 -11.00 -1.35 -3.77
CA SER A 57 -12.09 -2.03 -3.09
C SER A 57 -12.78 -3.06 -3.98
N GLN A 58 -13.42 -4.05 -3.40
CA GLN A 58 -14.20 -5.05 -4.13
C GLN A 58 -15.58 -4.51 -4.52
N SER A 59 -16.20 -3.74 -3.63
CA SER A 59 -17.46 -3.03 -3.85
C SER A 59 -17.21 -1.54 -4.04
N THR A 60 -18.20 -0.84 -4.59
CA THR A 60 -18.19 0.62 -4.65
C THR A 60 -18.38 1.17 -3.22
N PRO A 61 -17.43 1.93 -2.68
CA PRO A 61 -17.54 2.48 -1.33
C PRO A 61 -18.42 3.73 -1.30
N GLU A 62 -18.90 4.09 -0.12
CA GLU A 62 -19.50 5.39 0.15
C GLU A 62 -18.46 6.33 0.77
N LEU A 63 -17.73 7.06 -0.05
CA LEU A 63 -16.59 7.88 0.37
C LEU A 63 -16.95 9.33 0.75
N ASP A 64 -18.23 9.70 0.76
CA ASP A 64 -18.66 11.07 1.07
C ASP A 64 -18.20 11.57 2.43
N THR A 65 -18.16 10.69 3.44
CA THR A 65 -17.66 11.06 4.77
C THR A 65 -16.16 11.35 4.76
N VAL A 66 -15.38 10.53 4.03
CA VAL A 66 -13.93 10.74 3.88
C VAL A 66 -13.67 12.01 3.07
N CYS A 67 -14.45 12.27 2.01
CA CYS A 67 -14.35 13.50 1.23
C CYS A 67 -14.63 14.74 2.08
N ARG A 68 -15.72 14.75 2.85
CA ARG A 68 -16.03 15.88 3.75
C ARG A 68 -14.94 16.15 4.78
N GLN A 69 -14.23 15.11 5.20
CA GLN A 69 -13.19 15.24 6.21
C GLN A 69 -11.84 15.66 5.64
N PHE A 70 -11.47 15.19 4.46
CA PHE A 70 -10.09 15.30 3.94
C PHE A 70 -9.96 15.95 2.57
N ALA A 71 -11.05 16.09 1.81
CA ALA A 71 -10.99 16.71 0.49
C ALA A 71 -11.22 18.24 0.58
N PRO A 72 -10.79 19.02 -0.45
CA PRO A 72 -11.17 20.42 -0.57
C PRO A 72 -12.69 20.56 -0.62
N PRO A 73 -13.25 21.66 -0.08
CA PRO A 73 -14.69 21.93 -0.12
C PRO A 73 -15.24 21.86 -1.55
N GLY A 74 -16.33 21.10 -1.73
CA GLY A 74 -16.98 20.93 -3.03
C GLY A 74 -16.35 19.89 -3.96
N GLU A 75 -15.22 19.32 -3.59
CA GLU A 75 -14.61 18.20 -4.32
C GLU A 75 -15.26 16.87 -3.87
N GLY A 76 -15.51 15.99 -4.84
CA GLY A 76 -16.01 14.65 -4.63
C GLY A 76 -14.92 13.59 -4.74
N TRP A 77 -15.36 12.39 -5.01
CA TRP A 77 -14.49 11.25 -5.27
C TRP A 77 -14.81 10.66 -6.64
N GLU A 78 -13.80 9.98 -7.21
CA GLU A 78 -13.93 9.29 -8.48
C GLU A 78 -13.77 7.79 -8.27
N SER A 79 -14.55 7.00 -9.00
CA SER A 79 -14.43 5.53 -9.01
C SER A 79 -14.39 5.02 -10.44
N ARG A 80 -13.53 4.03 -10.68
CA ARG A 80 -13.43 3.36 -11.99
C ARG A 80 -13.30 1.86 -11.79
N PRO A 81 -13.90 1.05 -12.70
CA PRO A 81 -13.66 -0.38 -12.72
C PRO A 81 -12.16 -0.67 -12.91
N TYR A 82 -11.59 -1.44 -11.99
CA TYR A 82 -10.17 -1.80 -12.01
C TYR A 82 -9.88 -2.95 -12.99
N ASP A 83 -10.92 -3.68 -13.37
CA ASP A 83 -10.82 -4.82 -14.29
C ASP A 83 -10.23 -4.44 -15.66
N ALA A 84 -10.47 -3.21 -16.11
CA ALA A 84 -9.86 -2.68 -17.34
C ALA A 84 -8.32 -2.67 -17.29
N LEU A 85 -7.72 -2.42 -16.12
CA LEU A 85 -6.26 -2.53 -15.92
C LEU A 85 -5.84 -3.99 -15.80
N LEU A 86 -6.58 -4.79 -15.00
CA LEU A 86 -6.26 -6.21 -14.78
C LEU A 86 -6.29 -7.00 -16.10
N ASN A 87 -7.22 -6.70 -17.00
CA ASN A 87 -7.34 -7.35 -18.29
C ASN A 87 -6.17 -7.04 -19.27
N ARG A 88 -5.39 -6.00 -18.98
CA ARG A 88 -4.18 -5.67 -19.76
C ARG A 88 -2.93 -6.39 -19.25
N ILE A 89 -3.04 -7.07 -18.10
CA ILE A 89 -1.93 -7.83 -17.52
C ILE A 89 -1.88 -9.17 -18.25
N GLU A 90 -0.85 -9.34 -19.08
CA GLU A 90 -0.60 -10.53 -19.89
C GLU A 90 0.78 -11.10 -19.56
N PRO A 91 1.03 -12.40 -19.79
CA PRO A 91 2.35 -12.99 -19.69
C PRO A 91 3.36 -12.23 -20.57
N TYR A 92 4.56 -12.04 -20.06
CA TYR A 92 5.67 -11.27 -20.67
C TYR A 92 5.40 -9.76 -20.78
N GLY A 93 4.27 -9.26 -20.28
CA GLY A 93 4.01 -7.82 -20.17
C GLY A 93 5.02 -7.15 -19.25
N VAL A 94 5.55 -6.00 -19.68
CA VAL A 94 6.54 -5.20 -18.93
C VAL A 94 5.83 -4.01 -18.30
N TRP A 95 6.02 -3.84 -16.99
CA TRP A 95 5.33 -2.82 -16.21
C TRP A 95 6.29 -2.03 -15.32
N ARG A 96 6.08 -0.72 -15.23
CA ARG A 96 6.68 0.06 -14.14
C ARG A 96 5.87 -0.16 -12.87
N PHE A 97 6.57 -0.33 -11.75
CA PHE A 97 5.92 -0.51 -10.47
C PHE A 97 6.48 0.42 -9.39
N ARG A 98 5.64 0.70 -8.41
CA ARG A 98 6.03 1.23 -7.11
C ARG A 98 5.36 0.39 -6.03
N LEU A 99 6.14 -0.18 -5.14
CA LEU A 99 5.68 -1.00 -4.03
C LEU A 99 6.24 -0.45 -2.72
N THR A 100 5.38 -0.23 -1.74
CA THR A 100 5.82 0.01 -0.36
C THR A 100 5.50 -1.20 0.49
N ALA A 101 6.51 -1.78 1.14
CA ALA A 101 6.39 -2.99 1.93
C ALA A 101 7.22 -2.92 3.20
N ASN A 102 6.98 -3.88 4.11
CA ASN A 102 7.81 -4.12 5.29
C ASN A 102 8.61 -5.42 5.08
N PRO A 103 9.83 -5.35 4.55
CA PRO A 103 10.65 -6.54 4.30
C PRO A 103 11.12 -7.13 5.63
N THR A 104 10.65 -8.33 5.93
CA THR A 104 10.94 -9.03 7.19
C THR A 104 11.34 -10.47 6.96
N LYS A 105 12.16 -11.00 7.90
CA LYS A 105 12.46 -12.42 8.05
C LYS A 105 12.08 -12.92 9.42
N SER A 106 11.65 -14.17 9.51
CA SER A 106 11.45 -14.88 10.78
C SER A 106 12.74 -15.56 11.20
N LEU A 107 13.24 -15.22 12.36
CA LEU A 107 14.35 -15.95 13.00
C LEU A 107 13.72 -17.07 13.84
N HIS A 108 14.04 -18.31 13.51
CA HIS A 108 13.63 -19.48 14.31
C HIS A 108 14.36 -19.43 15.66
N ASN A 109 13.65 -19.72 16.72
CA ASN A 109 14.22 -19.85 18.05
C ASN A 109 13.85 -21.25 18.58
N ASP A 110 14.82 -22.03 18.99
CA ASP A 110 14.62 -23.40 19.48
C ASP A 110 13.70 -23.49 20.72
N ASN A 111 13.42 -22.36 21.38
CA ASN A 111 12.66 -22.26 22.62
C ASN A 111 11.27 -21.60 22.47
N GLY A 112 10.66 -21.51 21.27
CA GLY A 112 9.30 -20.99 21.13
C GLY A 112 9.04 -20.10 19.91
N ARG A 113 8.22 -19.03 20.04
CA ARG A 113 7.83 -18.14 18.96
C ARG A 113 9.05 -17.45 18.33
N GLY A 114 9.28 -17.71 17.05
CA GLY A 114 10.31 -17.03 16.27
C GLY A 114 10.18 -15.51 16.32
N ARG A 115 11.31 -14.81 16.31
CA ARG A 115 11.37 -13.35 16.28
C ARG A 115 11.31 -12.87 14.83
N VAL A 116 10.42 -11.92 14.54
CA VAL A 116 10.37 -11.24 13.23
C VAL A 116 11.35 -10.05 13.26
N CYS A 117 12.28 -10.02 12.31
CA CYS A 117 13.27 -8.96 12.15
C CYS A 117 13.14 -8.30 10.79
N ALA A 118 13.35 -6.99 10.71
CA ALA A 118 13.37 -6.26 9.45
C ALA A 118 14.69 -6.45 8.69
N HIS A 119 14.66 -6.44 7.38
CA HIS A 119 15.82 -6.34 6.51
C HIS A 119 16.29 -4.89 6.45
N ILE A 120 17.42 -4.58 7.08
CA ILE A 120 17.89 -3.19 7.27
C ILE A 120 18.70 -2.69 6.07
N THR A 121 19.51 -3.56 5.45
CA THR A 121 20.37 -3.16 4.32
C THR A 121 19.62 -3.20 3.00
N VAL A 122 19.96 -2.30 2.08
CA VAL A 122 19.37 -2.25 0.74
C VAL A 122 19.51 -3.59 0.01
N ALA A 123 20.68 -4.23 0.11
CA ALA A 123 20.91 -5.53 -0.51
C ALA A 123 19.90 -6.59 -0.03
N HIS A 124 19.71 -6.75 1.28
CA HIS A 124 18.71 -7.70 1.81
C HIS A 124 17.27 -7.30 1.52
N GLN A 125 16.99 -5.99 1.38
CA GLN A 125 15.67 -5.51 0.98
C GLN A 125 15.36 -5.90 -0.48
N LYS A 126 16.33 -5.73 -1.39
CA LYS A 126 16.20 -6.15 -2.79
C LYS A 126 16.05 -7.66 -2.91
N GLU A 127 16.89 -8.43 -2.23
CA GLU A 127 16.81 -9.89 -2.16
C GLU A 127 15.42 -10.37 -1.67
N TRP A 128 14.90 -9.74 -0.61
CA TRP A 128 13.56 -10.05 -0.08
C TRP A 128 12.45 -9.89 -1.12
N LEU A 129 12.51 -8.86 -1.98
CA LEU A 129 11.54 -8.66 -3.05
C LEU A 129 11.73 -9.65 -4.19
N MET A 130 12.97 -9.95 -4.57
CA MET A 130 13.30 -10.94 -5.60
C MET A 130 12.83 -12.34 -5.22
N GLU A 131 13.03 -12.79 -3.98
CA GLU A 131 12.54 -14.08 -3.50
C GLU A 131 11.01 -14.23 -3.59
N ARG A 132 10.27 -13.11 -3.56
CA ARG A 132 8.80 -13.09 -3.63
C ARG A 132 8.26 -12.93 -5.03
N SER A 133 9.08 -12.47 -5.95
CA SER A 133 8.67 -12.18 -7.32
C SER A 133 8.14 -13.42 -8.04
N GLU A 134 8.84 -14.54 -7.95
CA GLU A 134 8.43 -15.78 -8.61
C GLU A 134 7.06 -16.26 -8.14
N ARG A 135 6.83 -16.27 -6.81
CA ARG A 135 5.52 -16.65 -6.23
C ARG A 135 4.43 -15.64 -6.57
N GLY A 136 4.81 -14.38 -6.78
CA GLY A 136 3.94 -13.29 -7.18
C GLY A 136 3.64 -13.25 -8.68
N GLY A 137 4.17 -14.17 -9.48
CA GLY A 137 3.94 -14.24 -10.92
C GLY A 137 4.65 -13.16 -11.72
N PHE A 138 5.78 -12.63 -11.23
CA PHE A 138 6.59 -11.64 -11.94
C PHE A 138 8.09 -11.88 -11.75
N LEU A 139 8.87 -11.35 -12.67
CA LEU A 139 10.32 -11.42 -12.66
C LEU A 139 10.89 -10.01 -12.45
N LEU A 140 11.97 -9.94 -11.68
CA LEU A 140 12.75 -8.74 -11.45
C LEU A 140 14.21 -9.01 -11.86
N LYS A 141 14.84 -8.02 -12.48
CA LYS A 141 16.29 -7.99 -12.64
C LYS A 141 16.88 -6.98 -11.65
N GLU A 142 18.01 -7.32 -11.09
CA GLU A 142 18.62 -6.55 -10.00
C GLU A 142 18.95 -5.09 -10.39
N ASP A 143 19.26 -4.86 -11.65
CA ASP A 143 19.57 -3.57 -12.25
C ASP A 143 18.34 -2.80 -12.77
N GLU A 144 17.16 -3.42 -12.81
CA GLU A 144 15.92 -2.80 -13.31
C GLU A 144 15.01 -2.25 -12.20
N PHE A 145 15.39 -2.40 -10.91
CA PHE A 145 14.66 -1.80 -9.79
C PHE A 145 15.58 -1.39 -8.65
N ASP A 146 15.11 -0.49 -7.80
CA ASP A 146 15.87 -0.07 -6.63
C ASP A 146 14.97 0.28 -5.43
N VAL A 147 15.62 0.40 -4.26
CA VAL A 147 15.03 0.94 -3.04
C VAL A 147 15.16 2.47 -3.08
N VAL A 148 14.05 3.16 -3.32
CA VAL A 148 14.04 4.63 -3.45
C VAL A 148 13.78 5.34 -2.12
N HIS A 149 13.20 4.63 -1.14
CA HIS A 149 12.96 5.16 0.19
C HIS A 149 12.93 4.06 1.25
N SER A 150 13.49 4.34 2.42
CA SER A 150 13.46 3.43 3.57
C SER A 150 13.39 4.24 4.86
N GLN A 151 12.37 3.96 5.71
CA GLN A 151 12.17 4.69 6.97
C GLN A 151 11.55 3.80 8.05
N TRP A 152 11.88 4.07 9.30
CA TRP A 152 11.22 3.47 10.45
C TRP A 152 9.92 4.22 10.78
N LEU A 153 8.81 3.50 10.76
CA LEU A 153 7.51 4.00 11.20
C LEU A 153 7.27 3.54 12.64
N ARG A 154 6.84 4.48 13.49
CA ARG A 154 6.46 4.21 14.88
C ARG A 154 5.05 4.72 15.10
N PHE A 155 4.16 3.86 15.51
CA PHE A 155 2.76 4.20 15.81
C PHE A 155 2.21 3.30 16.90
N ARG A 156 1.06 3.64 17.47
CA ARG A 156 0.34 2.80 18.43
C ARG A 156 -0.82 2.11 17.72
N LYS A 157 -0.98 0.80 17.93
CA LYS A 157 -2.07 0.02 17.37
C LYS A 157 -3.24 0.02 18.35
N GLY A 158 -4.44 0.42 17.88
CA GLY A 158 -5.67 0.50 18.67
C GLY A 158 -5.96 1.90 19.20
N THR A 159 -6.94 1.99 20.11
CA THR A 159 -7.33 3.21 20.83
C THR A 159 -6.27 3.67 21.83
N GLU A 160 -6.51 4.76 22.57
CA GLU A 160 -5.60 5.31 23.58
C GLU A 160 -5.02 4.22 24.50
N GLY A 161 -3.69 4.18 24.64
CA GLY A 161 -2.97 3.14 25.37
C GLY A 161 -2.53 1.92 24.56
N GLY A 162 -2.82 1.86 23.25
CA GLY A 162 -2.47 0.75 22.37
C GLY A 162 -0.99 0.42 22.34
N ARG A 163 -0.66 -0.85 22.03
CA ARG A 163 0.71 -1.37 21.96
C ARG A 163 1.54 -0.61 20.92
N PRO A 164 2.75 -0.13 21.26
CA PRO A 164 3.64 0.51 20.31
C PRO A 164 4.08 -0.51 19.24
N VAL A 165 4.03 -0.10 17.99
CA VAL A 165 4.49 -0.85 16.83
C VAL A 165 5.59 -0.07 16.15
N THR A 166 6.68 -0.74 15.84
CA THR A 166 7.77 -0.22 15.01
C THR A 166 7.92 -1.14 13.81
N LEU A 167 7.86 -0.60 12.61
CA LEU A 167 8.08 -1.34 11.37
C LEU A 167 8.97 -0.54 10.41
N LEU A 168 9.68 -1.26 9.56
CA LEU A 168 10.46 -0.67 8.49
C LEU A 168 9.58 -0.58 7.24
N SER A 169 9.37 0.64 6.75
CA SER A 169 8.67 0.90 5.49
C SER A 169 9.70 1.14 4.40
N VAL A 170 9.69 0.29 3.39
CA VAL A 170 10.62 0.34 2.25
C VAL A 170 9.84 0.52 0.97
N THR A 171 10.19 1.52 0.16
CA THR A 171 9.59 1.76 -1.14
C THR A 171 10.55 1.34 -2.24
N TYR A 172 10.07 0.47 -3.09
CA TYR A 172 10.75 -0.02 -4.30
C TYR A 172 10.14 0.63 -5.53
N GLU A 173 10.95 0.98 -6.49
CA GLU A 173 10.52 1.40 -7.81
C GLU A 173 11.37 0.73 -8.90
N GLY A 174 10.75 0.46 -10.04
CA GLY A 174 11.47 -0.11 -11.16
C GLY A 174 10.55 -0.71 -12.21
N ILE A 175 11.09 -1.69 -12.90
CA ILE A 175 10.42 -2.42 -13.97
C ILE A 175 10.31 -3.90 -13.57
N LEU A 176 9.18 -4.49 -13.88
CA LEU A 176 8.95 -5.93 -13.73
C LEU A 176 8.43 -6.53 -15.03
N THR A 177 8.67 -7.82 -15.22
CA THR A 177 8.07 -8.60 -16.30
C THR A 177 7.12 -9.63 -15.73
N VAL A 178 5.89 -9.68 -16.22
CA VAL A 178 4.90 -10.67 -15.77
C VAL A 178 5.30 -12.06 -16.27
N SER A 179 5.46 -13.03 -15.38
CA SER A 179 5.73 -14.44 -15.73
C SER A 179 4.46 -15.28 -15.72
N ASP A 180 3.56 -15.02 -14.77
CA ASP A 180 2.24 -15.65 -14.65
C ASP A 180 1.21 -14.57 -14.32
N ALA A 181 0.36 -14.25 -15.29
CA ALA A 181 -0.64 -13.19 -15.16
C ALA A 181 -1.68 -13.47 -14.07
N GLU A 182 -2.09 -14.72 -13.88
CA GLU A 182 -3.10 -15.09 -12.88
C GLU A 182 -2.53 -15.01 -11.46
N SER A 183 -1.30 -15.43 -11.24
CA SER A 183 -0.61 -15.27 -9.96
C SER A 183 -0.35 -13.79 -9.67
N PHE A 184 0.06 -13.00 -10.69
CA PHE A 184 0.32 -11.58 -10.52
C PHE A 184 -0.94 -10.77 -10.18
N LYS A 185 -2.07 -11.07 -10.79
CA LYS A 185 -3.36 -10.42 -10.47
C LYS A 185 -3.85 -10.72 -9.04
N ARG A 186 -3.40 -11.83 -8.45
CA ARG A 186 -3.76 -12.24 -7.07
C ARG A 186 -2.82 -11.70 -5.99
N THR A 187 -1.63 -11.24 -6.39
CA THR A 187 -0.62 -10.68 -5.50
C THR A 187 -0.95 -9.25 -5.09
#